data_9eef8464ca94a5279696339e6b7ef385
#
_entry.id   9eef8464ca94a5279696339e6b7ef385
#
_cell.length_a   1.000
_cell.length_b   1.000
_cell.length_c   1.000
_cell.angle_alpha   90.00
_cell.angle_beta   90.00
_cell.angle_gamma   90.00
#
_symmetry.space_group_name_H-M   'P 1'
#
loop_
_entity.id
_entity.type
_entity.pdbx_description
1 polymer ?
#
loop_
_entity_poly.entity_id
_entity_poly.type
_entity_poly.pdbx_seq_one_letter_code
_entity_poly.pdbx_strand_id
1 'polypeptide(L)'
;MKFNSVILTLATAGSLVAGQHHNAHRHHHKRTVDTQVIEANGVTVIQYEYQGQVVTSEWVCEKIRAGEVKYKDGQPNYDPCQPTASSSTVSSSTAAAAPTQAPAEFVETSSATPASSSSSSATSSSAASSSTPTQSSSSGATGLDADFPDGEIDCSTFPSAYGAVALKYLKLGGWSGIQYVKVSGSVVTDIVTAVSGDSCTDGAMCSYACPAGYQKSQWPSTQGSTGQSVGGLQCKNGKLYLTNPTLSKKLCIEGTGGVHAQNKLGVEIAICRTDYPGTEAETIPLALGDNELQPLTCPNGNKYFKWQGKVTSAQYYVNPKGTSTEEGCQWGDGSKPIGNWAPINLGVGENNGKWLSIFQNSPTTSVKLNFNIKIQGDNLSGSCKYENGKFISETGSNDSGCTVEVLSGEATFVFY
;
A
#
# COMPACT_ATOMS: atom_id res chain seq x y z
N MET A 1 -33.67 -3.04 -14.68
CA MET A 1 -33.79 -1.84 -13.83
C MET A 1 -32.75 -0.85 -14.31
N LYS A 2 -33.17 0.37 -14.64
CA LYS A 2 -32.28 1.37 -15.25
C LYS A 2 -31.56 2.12 -14.13
N PHE A 3 -30.23 2.07 -14.13
CA PHE A 3 -29.40 2.91 -13.27
C PHE A 3 -29.19 4.27 -13.94
N ASN A 4 -29.64 5.33 -13.31
CA ASN A 4 -29.31 6.69 -13.74
C ASN A 4 -28.02 7.11 -13.05
N SER A 5 -26.95 7.23 -13.82
CA SER A 5 -25.69 7.85 -13.39
C SER A 5 -25.88 9.36 -13.38
N VAL A 6 -25.71 9.98 -12.23
CA VAL A 6 -25.60 11.44 -12.11
C VAL A 6 -24.12 11.77 -12.17
N ILE A 7 -23.70 12.38 -13.29
CA ILE A 7 -22.36 12.94 -13.46
C ILE A 7 -22.39 14.36 -12.89
N LEU A 8 -21.60 14.61 -11.86
CA LEU A 8 -21.40 15.95 -11.30
C LEU A 8 -20.12 16.56 -11.87
N THR A 9 -20.26 17.56 -12.73
CA THR A 9 -19.17 18.32 -13.33
C THR A 9 -18.71 19.40 -12.34
N LEU A 10 -17.45 19.35 -11.89
CA LEU A 10 -16.81 20.48 -11.20
C LEU A 10 -16.30 21.49 -12.21
N ALA A 11 -16.81 22.70 -12.14
CA ALA A 11 -16.29 23.84 -12.86
C ALA A 11 -15.27 24.58 -11.97
N THR A 12 -14.00 24.60 -12.40
CA THR A 12 -12.98 25.48 -11.83
C THR A 12 -13.02 26.84 -12.50
N ALA A 13 -13.38 27.88 -11.77
CA ALA A 13 -13.22 29.26 -12.21
C ALA A 13 -12.03 29.89 -11.48
N GLY A 14 -10.92 30.07 -12.19
CA GLY A 14 -9.82 30.89 -11.75
C GLY A 14 -10.11 32.38 -11.97
N SER A 15 -9.86 33.21 -11.00
CA SER A 15 -9.81 34.66 -11.14
C SER A 15 -8.58 35.24 -10.47
N LEU A 16 -7.68 35.78 -11.28
CA LEU A 16 -6.58 36.67 -10.86
C LEU A 16 -7.15 38.06 -10.62
N VAL A 17 -6.95 38.61 -9.44
CA VAL A 17 -7.04 40.07 -9.21
C VAL A 17 -5.89 40.54 -8.34
N ALA A 18 -5.20 41.56 -8.86
CA ALA A 18 -4.08 42.26 -8.24
C ALA A 18 -4.52 43.14 -7.05
N GLY A 19 -3.55 43.39 -6.18
CA GLY A 19 -3.72 43.91 -4.83
C GLY A 19 -4.27 45.31 -4.68
N GLN A 20 -4.75 45.55 -3.44
CA GLN A 20 -4.62 46.82 -2.71
C GLN A 20 -4.71 46.56 -1.21
N HIS A 21 -3.83 47.18 -0.44
CA HIS A 21 -3.79 47.19 1.01
C HIS A 21 -5.02 47.85 1.63
N HIS A 22 -5.79 47.11 2.43
CA HIS A 22 -6.60 47.65 3.51
C HIS A 22 -6.64 46.66 4.66
N ASN A 23 -6.44 47.17 5.89
CA ASN A 23 -6.65 46.49 7.14
C ASN A 23 -8.05 45.85 7.14
N ALA A 24 -8.14 44.54 7.09
CA ALA A 24 -9.39 43.83 7.18
C ALA A 24 -9.30 42.76 8.27
N HIS A 25 -10.24 42.82 9.19
CA HIS A 25 -10.55 41.76 10.13
C HIS A 25 -10.50 40.38 9.45
N ARG A 26 -9.67 39.48 9.97
CA ARG A 26 -9.62 38.07 9.50
C ARG A 26 -10.94 37.41 9.84
N HIS A 27 -11.86 37.38 8.89
CA HIS A 27 -12.93 36.41 8.91
C HIS A 27 -12.35 35.05 8.56
N HIS A 28 -12.20 34.18 9.56
CA HIS A 28 -11.92 32.77 9.34
C HIS A 28 -13.14 32.18 8.62
N HIS A 29 -13.04 31.98 7.31
CA HIS A 29 -14.01 31.17 6.58
C HIS A 29 -13.95 29.75 7.13
N LYS A 30 -15.00 29.31 7.83
CA LYS A 30 -15.14 27.93 8.30
C LYS A 30 -15.16 27.02 7.07
N ARG A 31 -14.29 26.04 7.06
CA ARG A 31 -14.25 25.02 6.01
C ARG A 31 -15.53 24.16 6.06
N THR A 32 -16.02 23.70 4.93
CA THR A 32 -17.27 22.94 4.86
C THR A 32 -17.02 21.44 4.79
N VAL A 33 -17.88 20.67 5.45
CA VAL A 33 -18.01 19.22 5.32
C VAL A 33 -19.19 18.93 4.40
N ASP A 34 -18.98 18.06 3.43
CA ASP A 34 -20.02 17.53 2.53
C ASP A 34 -20.64 16.27 3.13
N THR A 35 -21.94 16.08 2.98
CA THR A 35 -22.67 14.93 3.52
C THR A 35 -23.34 14.18 2.38
N GLN A 36 -23.01 12.93 2.19
CA GLN A 36 -23.62 12.04 1.21
C GLN A 36 -24.50 11.01 1.93
N VAL A 37 -25.70 10.82 1.42
CA VAL A 37 -26.63 9.78 1.89
C VAL A 37 -26.62 8.65 0.87
N ILE A 38 -26.16 7.47 1.31
CA ILE A 38 -26.10 6.28 0.47
C ILE A 38 -27.15 5.30 0.95
N GLU A 39 -28.13 5.00 0.09
CA GLU A 39 -29.12 3.95 0.36
C GLU A 39 -28.69 2.65 -0.33
N ALA A 40 -28.36 1.64 0.46
CA ALA A 40 -28.02 0.31 -0.03
C ALA A 40 -28.78 -0.74 0.78
N ASN A 41 -29.54 -1.58 0.09
CA ASN A 41 -30.28 -2.72 0.67
C ASN A 41 -31.22 -2.35 1.84
N GLY A 42 -31.85 -1.16 1.81
CA GLY A 42 -32.76 -0.71 2.86
C GLY A 42 -32.07 -0.16 4.11
N VAL A 43 -30.77 0.05 4.06
CA VAL A 43 -29.99 0.73 5.09
C VAL A 43 -29.50 2.07 4.56
N THR A 44 -29.81 3.13 5.29
CA THR A 44 -29.31 4.48 4.99
C THR A 44 -27.96 4.67 5.69
N VAL A 45 -26.89 4.84 4.91
CA VAL A 45 -25.55 5.15 5.42
C VAL A 45 -25.24 6.61 5.13
N ILE A 46 -24.83 7.34 6.17
CA ILE A 46 -24.41 8.73 6.05
C ILE A 46 -22.90 8.77 5.97
N GLN A 47 -22.38 9.29 4.86
CA GLN A 47 -20.95 9.46 4.62
C GLN A 47 -20.62 10.95 4.67
N TYR A 48 -19.57 11.29 5.41
CA TYR A 48 -19.08 12.67 5.49
C TYR A 48 -17.80 12.80 4.68
N GLU A 49 -17.69 13.89 3.92
CA GLU A 49 -16.54 14.19 3.09
C GLU A 49 -15.98 15.58 3.45
N TYR A 50 -14.67 15.65 3.65
CA TYR A 50 -13.95 16.89 3.93
C TYR A 50 -12.74 16.99 3.01
N GLN A 51 -12.69 18.03 2.18
CA GLN A 51 -11.62 18.26 1.20
C GLN A 51 -11.37 17.07 0.24
N GLY A 52 -12.45 16.39 -0.18
CA GLY A 52 -12.34 15.21 -1.07
C GLY A 52 -11.99 13.90 -0.38
N GLN A 53 -11.96 13.87 0.96
CA GLN A 53 -11.70 12.67 1.75
C GLN A 53 -12.90 12.31 2.61
N VAL A 54 -13.21 11.01 2.67
CA VAL A 54 -14.21 10.49 3.59
C VAL A 54 -13.68 10.59 5.01
N VAL A 55 -14.48 11.19 5.89
CA VAL A 55 -14.16 11.39 7.31
C VAL A 55 -15.21 10.73 8.21
N THR A 56 -14.82 10.37 9.43
CA THR A 56 -15.74 9.72 10.37
C THR A 56 -16.73 10.71 10.99
N SER A 57 -17.87 10.20 11.45
CA SER A 57 -18.88 11.01 12.16
C SER A 57 -18.30 11.64 13.43
N GLU A 58 -17.45 10.92 14.15
CA GLU A 58 -16.77 11.42 15.35
C GLU A 58 -15.85 12.60 15.05
N TRP A 59 -15.07 12.49 13.96
CA TRP A 59 -14.21 13.58 13.51
C TRP A 59 -15.04 14.81 13.15
N VAL A 60 -16.12 14.64 12.40
CA VAL A 60 -17.02 15.74 12.02
C VAL A 60 -17.63 16.37 13.27
N CYS A 61 -18.10 15.55 14.21
CA CYS A 61 -18.65 16.02 15.49
C CYS A 61 -17.64 16.87 16.28
N GLU A 62 -16.41 16.40 16.42
CA GLU A 62 -15.33 17.12 17.11
C GLU A 62 -15.05 18.47 16.43
N LYS A 63 -14.87 18.47 15.11
CA LYS A 63 -14.54 19.67 14.33
C LYS A 63 -15.68 20.69 14.28
N ILE A 64 -16.93 20.24 14.26
CA ILE A 64 -18.10 21.13 14.38
C ILE A 64 -18.15 21.73 15.79
N ARG A 65 -17.96 20.95 16.85
CA ARG A 65 -17.91 21.43 18.23
C ARG A 65 -16.77 22.43 18.46
N ALA A 66 -15.63 22.20 17.87
CA ALA A 66 -14.50 23.13 17.87
C ALA A 66 -14.75 24.40 17.03
N GLY A 67 -15.82 24.42 16.22
CA GLY A 67 -16.14 25.54 15.33
C GLY A 67 -15.18 25.67 14.14
N GLU A 68 -14.42 24.63 13.84
CA GLU A 68 -13.42 24.61 12.76
C GLU A 68 -14.04 24.30 11.38
N VAL A 69 -15.13 23.53 11.36
CA VAL A 69 -15.89 23.20 10.16
C VAL A 69 -17.38 23.49 10.33
N LYS A 70 -18.09 23.59 9.21
CA LYS A 70 -19.55 23.66 9.15
C LYS A 70 -20.06 22.75 8.04
N TYR A 71 -21.34 22.39 8.08
CA TYR A 71 -21.96 21.72 6.94
C TYR A 71 -22.01 22.64 5.72
N LYS A 72 -21.91 22.06 4.55
CA LYS A 72 -22.16 22.77 3.30
C LYS A 72 -23.65 23.11 3.20
N ASP A 73 -23.95 24.35 2.85
CA ASP A 73 -25.33 24.85 2.79
C ASP A 73 -26.16 24.03 1.77
N GLY A 74 -27.39 23.64 2.16
CA GLY A 74 -28.32 22.89 1.32
C GLY A 74 -28.20 21.34 1.43
N GLN A 75 -27.41 20.82 2.36
CA GLN A 75 -27.32 19.37 2.59
C GLN A 75 -28.23 18.88 3.73
N PRO A 76 -28.59 17.57 3.76
CA PRO A 76 -29.37 17.00 4.85
C PRO A 76 -28.62 17.17 6.18
N ASN A 77 -29.34 17.67 7.18
CA ASN A 77 -28.77 17.98 8.50
C ASN A 77 -28.82 16.73 9.39
N TYR A 78 -27.88 15.82 9.21
CA TYR A 78 -27.68 14.69 10.11
C TYR A 78 -26.67 15.08 11.21
N ASP A 79 -27.06 14.90 12.47
CA ASP A 79 -26.21 15.21 13.61
C ASP A 79 -25.14 14.13 13.79
N PRO A 80 -23.84 14.41 13.45
CA PRO A 80 -22.77 13.44 13.57
C PRO A 80 -22.38 13.18 15.03
N CYS A 81 -22.93 13.96 15.96
CA CYS A 81 -22.67 13.88 17.39
C CYS A 81 -23.66 12.98 18.14
N GLN A 82 -24.71 12.52 17.48
CA GLN A 82 -25.63 11.55 18.08
C GLN A 82 -25.11 10.12 17.86
N PRO A 83 -25.01 9.28 18.89
CA PRO A 83 -24.78 7.86 18.68
C PRO A 83 -25.95 7.32 17.86
N THR A 84 -25.66 6.76 16.69
CA THR A 84 -26.66 6.00 15.92
C THR A 84 -27.17 4.91 16.83
N ALA A 85 -28.45 4.98 17.18
CA ALA A 85 -29.11 3.97 17.99
C ALA A 85 -28.98 2.63 17.26
N SER A 86 -28.14 1.75 17.77
CA SER A 86 -28.07 0.35 17.36
C SER A 86 -29.42 -0.28 17.72
N SER A 87 -30.30 -0.45 16.75
CA SER A 87 -31.39 -1.40 16.89
C SER A 87 -30.79 -2.79 16.82
N SER A 88 -30.62 -3.37 18.00
CA SER A 88 -30.32 -4.78 18.17
C SER A 88 -31.49 -5.60 17.62
N THR A 89 -31.26 -6.37 16.58
CA THR A 89 -31.62 -7.79 16.48
C THR A 89 -31.23 -8.33 15.11
N VAL A 90 -30.58 -9.50 15.17
CA VAL A 90 -30.57 -10.59 14.21
C VAL A 90 -29.43 -10.61 13.20
N SER A 91 -28.59 -11.63 13.44
CA SER A 91 -27.94 -12.55 12.49
C SER A 91 -27.06 -11.95 11.40
N SER A 92 -25.77 -12.21 11.56
CA SER A 92 -24.78 -12.50 10.52
C SER A 92 -25.17 -12.09 9.09
N SER A 93 -24.81 -10.88 8.72
CA SER A 93 -24.38 -10.56 7.38
C SER A 93 -23.49 -9.33 7.45
N THR A 94 -22.33 -9.50 6.89
CA THR A 94 -21.20 -8.63 6.68
C THR A 94 -21.57 -7.14 6.54
N ALA A 95 -21.08 -6.31 7.45
CA ALA A 95 -21.06 -4.86 7.31
C ALA A 95 -20.18 -4.51 6.08
N ALA A 96 -20.75 -3.78 5.14
CA ALA A 96 -19.99 -3.19 4.04
C ALA A 96 -19.12 -2.08 4.61
N ALA A 97 -17.83 -2.37 4.76
CA ALA A 97 -16.78 -1.37 4.89
C ALA A 97 -16.76 -0.52 3.61
N ALA A 98 -16.35 0.75 3.71
CA ALA A 98 -15.91 1.55 2.57
C ALA A 98 -15.08 0.69 1.60
N PRO A 99 -14.99 0.99 0.29
CA PRO A 99 -14.42 0.08 -0.68
C PRO A 99 -12.94 -0.17 -0.35
N THR A 100 -12.75 -1.02 0.63
CA THR A 100 -11.53 -1.77 0.83
C THR A 100 -11.46 -2.63 -0.40
N GLN A 101 -10.43 -2.50 -1.19
CA GLN A 101 -10.17 -3.42 -2.28
C GLN A 101 -10.43 -4.83 -1.76
N ALA A 102 -11.44 -5.49 -2.33
CA ALA A 102 -11.64 -6.88 -2.04
C ALA A 102 -10.36 -7.60 -2.49
N PRO A 103 -9.72 -8.36 -1.61
CA PRO A 103 -8.52 -9.08 -1.99
C PRO A 103 -8.88 -10.02 -3.11
N ALA A 104 -8.05 -10.08 -4.13
CA ALA A 104 -7.85 -11.35 -4.76
C ALA A 104 -7.30 -12.25 -3.64
N GLU A 105 -8.19 -12.99 -3.00
CA GLU A 105 -7.80 -13.99 -2.03
C GLU A 105 -6.82 -14.90 -2.75
N PHE A 106 -5.65 -15.13 -2.17
CA PHE A 106 -4.79 -16.22 -2.58
C PHE A 106 -5.63 -17.48 -2.36
N VAL A 107 -6.23 -17.97 -3.43
CA VAL A 107 -7.01 -19.21 -3.38
C VAL A 107 -6.00 -20.35 -3.32
N GLU A 108 -5.69 -20.77 -2.10
CA GLU A 108 -5.03 -22.05 -1.87
C GLU A 108 -5.98 -23.15 -2.30
N THR A 109 -5.79 -23.65 -3.52
CA THR A 109 -6.43 -24.88 -3.92
C THR A 109 -5.65 -26.02 -3.26
N SER A 110 -6.14 -26.50 -2.14
CA SER A 110 -5.60 -27.67 -1.44
C SER A 110 -5.82 -28.91 -2.29
N SER A 111 -4.85 -29.28 -3.10
CA SER A 111 -4.76 -30.60 -3.70
C SER A 111 -3.90 -31.47 -2.80
N ALA A 112 -4.54 -32.25 -1.95
CA ALA A 112 -3.89 -33.31 -1.20
C ALA A 112 -3.56 -34.48 -2.14
N THR A 113 -2.30 -34.83 -2.25
CA THR A 113 -1.86 -36.12 -2.79
C THR A 113 -0.71 -36.66 -1.96
N PRO A 114 -0.67 -37.98 -1.69
CA PRO A 114 0.08 -38.54 -0.57
C PRO A 114 1.56 -38.79 -0.86
N ALA A 115 2.31 -38.81 0.24
CA ALA A 115 3.71 -39.09 0.35
C ALA A 115 4.16 -40.42 -0.26
N SER A 116 5.34 -40.42 -0.84
CA SER A 116 6.23 -41.58 -0.91
C SER A 116 7.67 -41.17 -0.74
N SER A 117 8.23 -41.76 0.27
CA SER A 117 9.61 -41.68 0.74
C SER A 117 10.61 -42.27 -0.24
N SER A 118 11.78 -41.65 -0.39
CA SER A 118 13.06 -42.42 -0.38
C SER A 118 14.26 -41.48 -0.22
N SER A 119 15.09 -41.87 0.70
CA SER A 119 16.38 -41.36 1.11
C SER A 119 17.49 -41.53 0.06
N SER A 120 18.38 -40.56 -0.04
CA SER A 120 19.82 -40.89 -0.12
C SER A 120 20.70 -39.67 0.16
N SER A 121 21.56 -39.84 1.11
CA SER A 121 22.64 -39.00 1.56
C SER A 121 23.80 -38.88 0.56
N ALA A 122 24.35 -37.69 0.41
CA ALA A 122 25.75 -37.55 0.00
C ALA A 122 26.34 -36.32 0.69
N THR A 123 27.31 -36.60 1.53
CA THR A 123 28.22 -35.71 2.25
C THR A 123 29.28 -35.16 1.30
N SER A 124 29.52 -33.87 1.32
CA SER A 124 30.88 -33.38 1.04
C SER A 124 31.16 -32.08 1.80
N SER A 125 32.18 -32.20 2.63
CA SER A 125 32.80 -31.21 3.48
C SER A 125 33.63 -30.22 2.66
N SER A 126 33.61 -28.94 3.01
CA SER A 126 34.83 -28.09 2.91
C SER A 126 34.77 -26.92 3.90
N ALA A 127 35.76 -26.93 4.64
CA ALA A 127 36.47 -26.06 5.56
C ALA A 127 35.94 -24.68 5.90
N ALA A 128 35.72 -24.53 7.20
CA ALA A 128 35.59 -23.28 7.91
C ALA A 128 36.95 -22.55 7.98
N SER A 129 36.91 -21.26 7.64
CA SER A 129 37.93 -20.31 8.13
C SER A 129 37.28 -19.45 9.19
N SER A 130 37.61 -19.70 10.44
CA SER A 130 37.28 -18.90 11.59
C SER A 130 38.08 -17.60 11.58
N SER A 131 37.38 -16.47 11.48
CA SER A 131 37.90 -15.18 11.91
C SER A 131 37.04 -14.65 13.03
N THR A 132 37.59 -14.55 14.21
CA THR A 132 37.08 -13.94 15.42
C THR A 132 36.73 -12.48 15.15
N PRO A 133 35.52 -11.98 15.45
CA PRO A 133 35.29 -10.56 15.35
C PRO A 133 35.85 -9.86 16.59
N THR A 134 36.87 -9.06 16.37
CA THR A 134 37.30 -8.03 17.29
C THR A 134 36.20 -6.98 17.39
N GLN A 135 35.68 -6.77 18.59
CA GLN A 135 34.75 -5.71 18.90
C GLN A 135 35.47 -4.37 18.67
N SER A 136 35.17 -3.72 17.55
CA SER A 136 35.51 -2.32 17.31
C SER A 136 34.30 -1.45 17.57
N SER A 137 34.41 -0.52 18.47
CA SER A 137 33.50 0.59 18.72
C SER A 137 33.12 1.27 17.39
N SER A 138 31.85 1.20 17.00
CA SER A 138 31.32 1.61 15.71
C SER A 138 31.31 3.13 15.57
N SER A 139 32.24 3.67 14.83
CA SER A 139 32.02 4.92 14.10
C SER A 139 31.16 4.57 12.87
N GLY A 140 29.86 4.84 12.98
CA GLY A 140 28.90 5.08 11.92
C GLY A 140 28.97 4.27 10.64
N ALA A 141 28.75 2.93 10.68
CA ALA A 141 28.48 2.19 9.47
C ALA A 141 27.22 2.74 8.80
N THR A 142 27.27 3.00 7.49
CA THR A 142 26.13 3.44 6.66
C THR A 142 25.91 2.44 5.52
N GLY A 143 24.74 2.54 4.88
CA GLY A 143 24.37 1.68 3.76
C GLY A 143 23.22 0.74 4.10
N LEU A 144 22.85 -0.08 3.12
CA LEU A 144 21.71 -0.99 3.19
C LEU A 144 21.84 -2.04 4.30
N ASP A 145 23.09 -2.45 4.57
CA ASP A 145 23.41 -3.46 5.57
C ASP A 145 23.71 -2.92 6.98
N ALA A 146 23.69 -1.61 7.15
CA ALA A 146 23.96 -0.98 8.43
C ALA A 146 22.76 -1.07 9.37
N ASP A 147 23.00 -1.33 10.65
CA ASP A 147 21.98 -1.18 11.70
C ASP A 147 21.58 0.29 11.82
N PHE A 148 20.30 0.55 11.94
CA PHE A 148 19.79 1.90 12.15
C PHE A 148 20.09 2.37 13.58
N PRO A 149 20.65 3.59 13.79
CA PRO A 149 20.93 4.14 15.12
C PRO A 149 19.66 4.58 15.81
N ASP A 150 19.04 3.68 16.53
CA ASP A 150 17.71 3.80 17.13
C ASP A 150 17.66 4.96 18.16
N GLY A 151 16.80 5.95 17.91
CA GLY A 151 16.65 7.12 18.76
C GLY A 151 17.75 8.20 18.63
N GLU A 152 18.63 8.11 17.63
CA GLU A 152 19.70 9.08 17.43
C GLU A 152 19.42 10.07 16.30
N ILE A 153 18.75 9.67 15.24
CA ILE A 153 18.47 10.48 14.06
C ILE A 153 17.27 11.40 14.31
N ASP A 154 17.37 12.65 13.91
CA ASP A 154 16.27 13.61 14.00
C ASP A 154 15.12 13.25 13.03
N CYS A 155 13.87 13.46 13.46
CA CYS A 155 12.69 13.17 12.61
C CYS A 155 12.68 13.97 11.30
N SER A 156 13.31 15.14 11.28
CA SER A 156 13.47 15.98 10.08
C SER A 156 14.48 15.42 9.08
N THR A 157 15.26 14.40 9.46
CA THR A 157 16.30 13.80 8.62
C THR A 157 15.79 12.50 8.01
N PHE A 158 15.63 12.47 6.68
CA PHE A 158 15.28 11.24 5.98
C PHE A 158 16.47 10.26 6.02
N PRO A 159 16.27 8.98 6.40
CA PRO A 159 17.34 8.04 6.72
C PRO A 159 17.96 7.35 5.48
N SER A 160 18.25 8.09 4.41
CA SER A 160 18.87 7.52 3.19
C SER A 160 20.24 6.90 3.42
N ALA A 161 20.98 7.35 4.46
CA ALA A 161 22.24 6.75 4.85
C ALA A 161 22.09 5.28 5.31
N TYR A 162 20.89 4.80 5.59
CA TYR A 162 20.58 3.44 6.07
C TYR A 162 19.74 2.65 5.07
N GLY A 163 19.88 2.93 3.77
CA GLY A 163 19.26 2.18 2.68
C GLY A 163 17.84 2.60 2.31
N ALA A 164 17.24 3.55 3.02
CA ALA A 164 15.94 4.08 2.63
C ALA A 164 16.03 4.93 1.35
N VAL A 165 15.06 4.77 0.44
CA VAL A 165 14.97 5.48 -0.84
C VAL A 165 14.01 6.65 -0.72
N ALA A 166 14.51 7.87 -0.96
CA ALA A 166 13.71 9.08 -0.81
C ALA A 166 12.79 9.32 -2.02
N LEU A 167 11.48 9.43 -1.79
CA LEU A 167 10.46 9.72 -2.78
C LEU A 167 10.13 11.22 -2.77
N LYS A 168 11.02 12.04 -3.35
CA LYS A 168 10.92 13.51 -3.28
C LYS A 168 9.68 14.08 -3.98
N TYR A 169 9.16 13.38 -5.00
CA TYR A 169 7.99 13.81 -5.76
C TYR A 169 6.69 13.80 -4.94
N LEU A 170 6.62 13.01 -3.86
CA LEU A 170 5.49 13.01 -2.92
C LEU A 170 5.44 14.26 -2.04
N LYS A 171 6.55 15.02 -1.95
CA LYS A 171 6.68 16.23 -1.10
C LYS A 171 6.41 15.99 0.38
N LEU A 172 6.81 14.80 0.87
CA LEU A 172 6.72 14.37 2.27
C LEU A 172 8.12 14.32 2.92
N GLY A 173 9.07 15.12 2.49
CA GLY A 173 10.44 15.11 3.02
C GLY A 173 11.27 13.87 2.61
N GLY A 174 10.81 13.09 1.62
CA GLY A 174 11.41 11.84 1.15
C GLY A 174 10.66 10.58 1.60
N TRP A 175 9.77 10.69 2.57
CA TRP A 175 8.96 9.59 3.07
C TRP A 175 7.96 9.10 2.01
N SER A 176 7.66 7.79 2.03
CA SER A 176 6.65 7.17 1.16
C SER A 176 5.22 7.37 1.69
N GLY A 177 5.10 7.58 3.00
CA GLY A 177 3.86 7.88 3.69
C GLY A 177 4.14 8.34 5.12
N ILE A 178 3.26 9.15 5.67
CA ILE A 178 3.32 9.61 7.07
C ILE A 178 1.93 9.42 7.66
N GLN A 179 1.84 8.78 8.82
CA GLN A 179 0.59 8.49 9.50
C GLN A 179 0.63 9.00 10.92
N TYR A 180 -0.39 9.76 11.32
CA TYR A 180 -0.65 10.11 12.71
C TYR A 180 -1.67 9.13 13.26
N VAL A 181 -1.28 8.35 14.27
CA VAL A 181 -2.09 7.25 14.77
C VAL A 181 -2.59 7.51 16.18
N LYS A 182 -3.85 7.16 16.44
CA LYS A 182 -4.38 7.04 17.81
C LYS A 182 -4.40 5.58 18.21
N VAL A 183 -3.90 5.30 19.40
CA VAL A 183 -3.85 3.94 19.95
C VAL A 183 -4.74 3.86 21.18
N SER A 184 -5.62 2.85 21.24
CA SER A 184 -6.40 2.52 22.40
C SER A 184 -6.12 1.07 22.82
N GLY A 185 -5.52 0.88 23.98
CA GLY A 185 -5.00 -0.43 24.40
C GLY A 185 -3.87 -0.89 23.45
N SER A 186 -4.08 -2.02 22.78
CA SER A 186 -3.12 -2.60 21.81
C SER A 186 -3.53 -2.45 20.36
N VAL A 187 -4.51 -1.58 20.04
CA VAL A 187 -5.07 -1.42 18.69
C VAL A 187 -5.02 0.03 18.26
N VAL A 188 -4.63 0.26 17.00
CA VAL A 188 -4.77 1.57 16.35
C VAL A 188 -6.25 1.78 16.01
N THR A 189 -6.85 2.84 16.53
CA THR A 189 -8.29 3.12 16.36
C THR A 189 -8.56 4.19 15.33
N ASP A 190 -7.57 5.00 15.00
CA ASP A 190 -7.70 6.09 14.04
C ASP A 190 -6.34 6.34 13.36
N ILE A 191 -6.37 6.62 12.06
CA ILE A 191 -5.20 6.94 11.25
C ILE A 191 -5.51 8.18 10.42
N VAL A 192 -4.71 9.21 10.60
CA VAL A 192 -4.72 10.39 9.72
C VAL A 192 -3.47 10.32 8.84
N THR A 193 -3.69 10.14 7.54
CA THR A 193 -2.60 10.12 6.55
C THR A 193 -2.21 11.54 6.18
N ALA A 194 -0.91 11.83 6.20
CA ALA A 194 -0.35 13.10 5.82
C ALA A 194 -0.59 13.44 4.35
N VAL A 195 -0.67 14.72 4.05
CA VAL A 195 -0.83 15.24 2.69
C VAL A 195 0.46 15.89 2.20
N SER A 196 0.57 16.12 0.90
CA SER A 196 1.72 16.78 0.28
C SER A 196 2.06 18.10 0.99
N GLY A 197 3.31 18.23 1.42
CA GLY A 197 3.82 19.37 2.20
C GLY A 197 3.98 19.09 3.70
N ASP A 198 3.43 17.99 4.19
CA ASP A 198 3.65 17.53 5.56
C ASP A 198 5.06 16.94 5.75
N SER A 199 5.46 16.77 6.99
CA SER A 199 6.77 16.23 7.35
C SER A 199 6.66 15.27 8.54
N CYS A 200 7.66 14.40 8.69
CA CYS A 200 7.75 13.52 9.85
C CYS A 200 7.98 14.35 11.12
N THR A 201 6.97 14.39 11.98
CA THR A 201 6.98 15.17 13.23
C THR A 201 6.63 14.30 14.42
N ASP A 202 6.78 14.82 15.62
CA ASP A 202 6.56 14.07 16.86
C ASP A 202 5.17 13.42 16.90
N GLY A 203 5.15 12.12 17.25
CA GLY A 203 3.94 11.28 17.25
C GLY A 203 3.63 10.58 15.92
N ALA A 204 4.30 10.95 14.82
CA ALA A 204 4.07 10.33 13.51
C ALA A 204 4.76 8.97 13.35
N MET A 205 4.14 8.13 12.52
CA MET A 205 4.73 6.93 11.91
C MET A 205 5.16 7.31 10.50
N CYS A 206 6.45 7.20 10.21
CA CYS A 206 7.06 7.72 8.98
C CYS A 206 7.60 6.55 8.14
N SER A 207 6.88 6.22 7.10
CA SER A 207 7.20 5.13 6.19
C SER A 207 8.19 5.54 5.12
N TYR A 208 8.96 4.56 4.67
CA TYR A 208 10.04 4.75 3.71
C TYR A 208 10.04 3.65 2.66
N ALA A 209 10.49 3.99 1.47
CA ALA A 209 10.72 3.04 0.39
C ALA A 209 12.06 2.32 0.57
N CYS A 210 12.12 1.09 0.04
CA CYS A 210 13.34 0.29 -0.08
C CYS A 210 13.68 0.05 -1.55
N PRO A 211 14.93 -0.28 -1.89
CA PRO A 211 15.33 -0.65 -3.24
C PRO A 211 14.57 -1.86 -3.79
N ALA A 212 14.66 -2.08 -5.10
CA ALA A 212 14.09 -3.26 -5.76
C ALA A 212 14.53 -4.57 -5.08
N GLY A 213 13.61 -5.51 -4.91
CA GLY A 213 13.87 -6.78 -4.19
C GLY A 213 13.83 -6.68 -2.66
N TYR A 214 13.93 -5.48 -2.11
CA TYR A 214 13.92 -5.23 -0.66
C TYR A 214 12.55 -4.74 -0.18
N GLN A 215 12.31 -4.90 1.12
CA GLN A 215 11.07 -4.49 1.78
C GLN A 215 11.38 -3.78 3.11
N LYS A 216 10.49 -2.87 3.50
CA LYS A 216 10.52 -2.18 4.78
C LYS A 216 10.41 -3.20 5.92
N SER A 217 11.33 -3.17 6.88
CA SER A 217 11.32 -4.07 8.03
C SER A 217 10.47 -3.55 9.20
N GLN A 218 10.24 -2.23 9.25
CA GLN A 218 9.66 -1.60 10.41
C GLN A 218 8.13 -1.54 10.30
N TRP A 219 7.50 -2.56 10.89
CA TRP A 219 6.06 -2.71 11.03
C TRP A 219 5.76 -2.96 12.50
N PRO A 220 5.14 -2.01 13.23
CA PRO A 220 4.81 -2.21 14.64
C PRO A 220 3.84 -3.37 14.81
N SER A 221 3.93 -4.05 15.95
CA SER A 221 2.97 -5.13 16.30
C SER A 221 1.57 -4.59 16.52
N THR A 222 1.43 -3.33 16.91
CA THR A 222 0.16 -2.64 17.09
C THR A 222 -0.35 -2.19 15.73
N GLN A 223 -1.38 -2.87 15.24
CA GLN A 223 -2.06 -2.58 13.98
C GLN A 223 -3.50 -2.15 14.23
N GLY A 224 -4.17 -1.61 13.23
CA GLY A 224 -5.48 -1.01 13.36
C GLY A 224 -6.64 -1.89 12.95
N SER A 225 -7.84 -1.44 13.34
CA SER A 225 -9.12 -1.96 12.85
C SER A 225 -9.68 -1.12 11.70
N THR A 226 -8.95 -0.11 11.25
CA THR A 226 -9.42 0.89 10.28
C THR A 226 -9.31 0.46 8.81
N GLY A 227 -8.85 -0.76 8.52
CA GLY A 227 -8.59 -1.23 7.15
C GLY A 227 -7.20 -0.85 6.62
N GLN A 228 -6.49 0.06 7.28
CA GLN A 228 -5.13 0.45 6.93
C GLN A 228 -4.10 -0.24 7.83
N SER A 229 -2.93 -0.54 7.28
CA SER A 229 -1.75 -0.93 8.06
C SER A 229 -0.99 0.32 8.53
N VAL A 230 -0.24 0.14 9.61
CA VAL A 230 0.67 1.15 10.14
C VAL A 230 2.11 0.66 9.97
N GLY A 231 2.97 1.49 9.41
CA GLY A 231 4.36 1.13 9.18
C GLY A 231 5.33 2.30 9.31
N GLY A 232 6.61 1.98 9.25
CA GLY A 232 7.69 2.95 9.27
C GLY A 232 8.36 3.12 10.64
N LEU A 233 9.16 4.17 10.74
CA LEU A 233 9.81 4.61 11.96
C LEU A 233 8.87 5.48 12.78
N GLN A 234 8.94 5.40 14.10
CA GLN A 234 8.19 6.30 14.98
C GLN A 234 9.01 7.56 15.26
N CYS A 235 8.44 8.71 14.99
CA CYS A 235 8.99 9.98 15.50
C CYS A 235 8.52 10.19 16.94
N LYS A 236 9.47 10.25 17.88
CA LYS A 236 9.19 10.46 19.30
C LYS A 236 10.26 11.36 19.92
N ASN A 237 9.83 12.42 20.60
CA ASN A 237 10.71 13.43 21.19
C ASN A 237 11.73 14.00 20.16
N GLY A 238 11.27 14.19 18.91
CA GLY A 238 12.08 14.70 17.81
C GLY A 238 13.07 13.70 17.20
N LYS A 239 13.10 12.45 17.64
CA LYS A 239 14.01 11.40 17.16
C LYS A 239 13.24 10.23 16.53
N LEU A 240 13.89 9.54 15.56
CA LEU A 240 13.36 8.37 14.88
C LEU A 240 13.69 7.09 15.65
N TYR A 241 12.67 6.26 15.88
CA TYR A 241 12.79 4.98 16.56
C TYR A 241 12.32 3.82 15.68
N LEU A 242 13.01 2.68 15.82
CA LEU A 242 12.58 1.42 15.24
C LEU A 242 11.25 0.97 15.85
N THR A 243 10.34 0.48 15.01
CA THR A 243 9.02 -0.03 15.43
C THR A 243 8.97 -1.55 15.49
N ASN A 244 9.93 -2.24 14.89
CA ASN A 244 10.07 -3.69 14.93
C ASN A 244 11.55 -4.16 14.93
N PRO A 245 12.33 -3.81 15.96
CA PRO A 245 13.74 -4.20 16.05
C PRO A 245 13.93 -5.72 16.19
N THR A 246 12.88 -6.47 16.54
CA THR A 246 12.91 -7.93 16.62
C THR A 246 12.99 -8.56 15.23
N LEU A 247 12.31 -7.98 14.24
CA LEU A 247 12.42 -8.45 12.85
C LEU A 247 13.78 -8.09 12.26
N SER A 248 14.17 -6.82 12.40
CA SER A 248 15.47 -6.34 11.93
C SER A 248 15.82 -4.98 12.53
N LYS A 249 17.12 -4.74 12.75
CA LYS A 249 17.65 -3.39 13.03
C LYS A 249 18.00 -2.63 11.76
N LYS A 250 18.07 -3.30 10.60
CA LYS A 250 18.23 -2.67 9.30
C LYS A 250 16.86 -2.15 8.83
N LEU A 251 16.82 -1.03 8.14
CA LEU A 251 15.57 -0.46 7.64
C LEU A 251 14.97 -1.28 6.50
N CYS A 252 15.80 -1.76 5.60
CA CYS A 252 15.38 -2.57 4.46
C CYS A 252 15.94 -3.99 4.59
N ILE A 253 15.11 -4.99 4.33
CA ILE A 253 15.48 -6.40 4.32
C ILE A 253 15.08 -7.03 2.98
N GLU A 254 15.80 -8.04 2.55
CA GLU A 254 15.47 -8.79 1.34
C GLU A 254 14.16 -9.55 1.52
N GLY A 255 13.42 -9.72 0.42
CA GLY A 255 12.41 -10.76 0.31
C GLY A 255 13.04 -12.14 0.12
N THR A 256 12.23 -13.15 -0.21
CA THR A 256 12.73 -14.51 -0.48
C THR A 256 13.40 -14.64 -1.85
N GLY A 257 13.40 -13.56 -2.66
CA GLY A 257 14.02 -13.55 -3.98
C GLY A 257 13.36 -14.46 -5.02
N GLY A 258 14.02 -14.64 -6.17
CA GLY A 258 13.59 -15.54 -7.24
C GLY A 258 12.38 -15.07 -8.04
N VAL A 259 11.98 -13.81 -7.91
CA VAL A 259 10.90 -13.20 -8.68
C VAL A 259 11.40 -11.91 -9.32
N HIS A 260 11.12 -11.75 -10.62
CA HIS A 260 11.58 -10.61 -11.41
C HIS A 260 10.46 -10.01 -12.25
N ALA A 261 10.67 -8.81 -12.72
CA ALA A 261 9.89 -8.17 -13.78
C ALA A 261 10.82 -7.78 -14.93
N GLN A 262 10.42 -8.11 -16.16
CA GLN A 262 11.15 -7.80 -17.39
C GLN A 262 10.27 -6.98 -18.32
N ASN A 263 10.77 -5.84 -18.74
CA ASN A 263 10.10 -4.98 -19.71
C ASN A 263 10.64 -5.26 -21.14
N LYS A 264 9.73 -5.54 -22.08
CA LYS A 264 10.04 -5.75 -23.51
C LYS A 264 9.20 -4.83 -24.43
N LEU A 265 8.75 -3.68 -23.91
CA LEU A 265 7.79 -2.82 -24.58
C LEU A 265 8.45 -1.67 -25.37
N GLY A 266 9.78 -1.53 -25.33
CA GLY A 266 10.51 -0.47 -26.01
C GLY A 266 10.40 0.92 -25.36
N VAL A 267 9.79 1.01 -24.17
CA VAL A 267 9.66 2.23 -23.34
C VAL A 267 9.66 1.86 -21.87
N GLU A 268 10.01 2.81 -21.01
CA GLU A 268 9.92 2.62 -19.55
C GLU A 268 8.48 2.37 -19.10
N ILE A 269 8.32 1.48 -18.13
CA ILE A 269 7.07 1.16 -17.44
C ILE A 269 7.22 1.40 -15.95
N ALA A 270 6.25 2.10 -15.37
CA ALA A 270 6.13 2.30 -13.93
C ALA A 270 5.27 1.21 -13.31
N ILE A 271 5.81 0.46 -12.36
CA ILE A 271 5.04 -0.39 -11.47
C ILE A 271 5.26 0.05 -10.03
N CYS A 272 4.22 -0.02 -9.20
CA CYS A 272 4.24 0.56 -7.87
C CYS A 272 3.78 -0.46 -6.83
N ARG A 273 4.63 -0.75 -5.86
CA ARG A 273 4.33 -1.75 -4.83
C ARG A 273 3.54 -1.16 -3.67
N THR A 274 2.61 -1.94 -3.15
CA THR A 274 2.07 -1.82 -1.79
C THR A 274 2.15 -3.18 -1.10
N ASP A 275 2.16 -3.21 0.23
CA ASP A 275 2.03 -4.46 1.00
C ASP A 275 0.55 -4.68 1.34
N TYR A 276 0.07 -5.92 1.16
CA TYR A 276 -1.34 -6.26 1.29
C TYR A 276 -1.53 -7.56 2.11
N PRO A 277 -2.59 -7.73 2.91
CA PRO A 277 -3.71 -6.81 3.20
C PRO A 277 -3.33 -5.69 4.17
N GLY A 278 -4.22 -4.69 4.27
CA GLY A 278 -4.02 -3.55 5.15
C GLY A 278 -3.07 -2.53 4.52
N THR A 279 -3.56 -1.75 3.59
CA THR A 279 -2.75 -0.75 2.86
C THR A 279 -2.38 0.44 3.74
N GLU A 280 -1.19 0.96 3.57
CA GLU A 280 -0.64 2.11 4.26
C GLU A 280 -0.86 3.44 3.50
N ALA A 281 -1.70 3.42 2.45
CA ALA A 281 -1.90 4.52 1.51
C ALA A 281 -0.58 5.01 0.89
N GLU A 282 0.33 4.09 0.63
CA GLU A 282 1.62 4.35 -0.03
C GLU A 282 1.81 3.46 -1.25
N THR A 283 2.65 3.91 -2.17
CA THR A 283 3.10 3.13 -3.32
C THR A 283 4.60 3.30 -3.51
N ILE A 284 5.32 2.18 -3.55
CA ILE A 284 6.77 2.16 -3.70
C ILE A 284 7.10 2.02 -5.19
N PRO A 285 7.77 2.98 -5.81
CA PRO A 285 8.01 2.98 -7.25
C PRO A 285 9.07 1.95 -7.65
N LEU A 286 8.83 1.32 -8.81
CA LEU A 286 9.82 0.58 -9.58
C LEU A 286 9.70 1.00 -11.04
N ALA A 287 10.70 1.70 -11.54
CA ALA A 287 10.85 1.97 -12.96
C ALA A 287 11.50 0.77 -13.64
N LEU A 288 10.92 0.33 -14.74
CA LEU A 288 11.47 -0.71 -15.61
C LEU A 288 11.80 -0.09 -16.96
N GLY A 289 13.07 0.21 -17.17
CA GLY A 289 13.57 0.67 -18.47
C GLY A 289 13.36 -0.36 -19.59
N ASP A 290 13.57 0.04 -20.84
CA ASP A 290 13.45 -0.89 -21.97
C ASP A 290 14.46 -2.04 -21.85
N ASN A 291 13.97 -3.26 -22.06
CA ASN A 291 14.71 -4.52 -21.90
C ASN A 291 15.29 -4.78 -20.50
N GLU A 292 14.95 -3.97 -19.51
CA GLU A 292 15.44 -4.09 -18.17
C GLU A 292 14.77 -5.25 -17.43
N LEU A 293 15.57 -5.95 -16.58
CA LEU A 293 15.15 -6.98 -15.65
C LEU A 293 15.42 -6.46 -14.23
N GLN A 294 14.38 -6.36 -13.40
CA GLN A 294 14.50 -5.92 -12.01
C GLN A 294 13.93 -6.98 -11.06
N PRO A 295 14.54 -7.18 -9.87
CA PRO A 295 13.99 -8.07 -8.87
C PRO A 295 12.73 -7.46 -8.26
N LEU A 296 11.71 -8.30 -8.05
CA LEU A 296 10.53 -7.96 -7.27
C LEU A 296 10.69 -8.43 -5.84
N THR A 297 10.15 -7.67 -4.92
CA THR A 297 10.06 -8.07 -3.53
C THR A 297 9.08 -9.23 -3.37
N CYS A 298 9.52 -10.33 -2.76
CA CYS A 298 8.70 -11.48 -2.43
C CYS A 298 8.68 -11.67 -0.90
N PRO A 299 7.68 -11.16 -0.18
CA PRO A 299 7.59 -11.31 1.26
C PRO A 299 7.43 -12.77 1.68
N ASN A 300 8.10 -13.16 2.77
CA ASN A 300 7.88 -14.43 3.43
C ASN A 300 6.75 -14.28 4.44
N GLY A 301 5.57 -14.78 4.13
CA GLY A 301 4.36 -14.64 4.96
C GLY A 301 4.49 -15.24 6.36
N ASN A 302 5.43 -16.16 6.59
CA ASN A 302 5.68 -16.74 7.92
C ASN A 302 6.59 -15.87 8.79
N LYS A 303 7.46 -15.05 8.18
CA LYS A 303 8.50 -14.27 8.86
C LYS A 303 8.27 -12.76 8.79
N TYR A 304 7.49 -12.29 7.82
CA TYR A 304 7.19 -10.88 7.64
C TYR A 304 6.04 -10.44 8.56
N PHE A 305 5.66 -9.17 8.53
CA PHE A 305 4.58 -8.70 9.40
C PHE A 305 3.23 -9.31 9.00
N LYS A 306 2.34 -9.44 9.99
CA LYS A 306 0.97 -9.89 9.78
C LYS A 306 0.01 -8.75 10.13
N TRP A 307 -0.96 -8.52 9.25
CA TRP A 307 -2.00 -7.55 9.50
C TRP A 307 -3.29 -8.27 9.90
N GLN A 308 -3.79 -8.00 11.11
CA GLN A 308 -4.98 -8.67 11.65
C GLN A 308 -4.93 -10.22 11.56
N GLY A 309 -3.74 -10.79 11.81
CA GLY A 309 -3.52 -12.23 11.76
C GLY A 309 -3.32 -12.81 10.34
N LYS A 310 -3.56 -12.04 9.29
CA LYS A 310 -3.34 -12.45 7.89
C LYS A 310 -1.89 -12.22 7.47
N VAL A 311 -1.33 -13.17 6.72
CA VAL A 311 -0.01 -12.98 6.08
C VAL A 311 -0.09 -11.88 5.03
N THR A 312 1.02 -11.17 4.83
CA THR A 312 1.11 -10.09 3.85
C THR A 312 1.90 -10.51 2.62
N SER A 313 1.51 -9.98 1.48
CA SER A 313 2.16 -10.16 0.18
C SER A 313 2.47 -8.80 -0.44
N ALA A 314 3.41 -8.75 -1.37
CA ALA A 314 3.63 -7.58 -2.20
C ALA A 314 2.63 -7.57 -3.36
N GLN A 315 1.99 -6.42 -3.56
CA GLN A 315 1.17 -6.17 -4.73
C GLN A 315 1.75 -5.02 -5.53
N TYR A 316 1.80 -5.19 -6.85
CA TYR A 316 2.33 -4.20 -7.77
C TYR A 316 1.24 -3.71 -8.69
N TYR A 317 0.91 -2.44 -8.58
CA TYR A 317 0.05 -1.72 -9.51
C TYR A 317 0.80 -1.52 -10.83
N VAL A 318 0.27 -2.05 -11.93
CA VAL A 318 0.88 -1.92 -13.26
C VAL A 318 0.23 -0.77 -13.99
N ASN A 319 0.97 0.32 -14.13
CA ASN A 319 0.48 1.52 -14.80
C ASN A 319 0.43 1.33 -16.32
N PRO A 320 -0.49 2.02 -17.02
CA PRO A 320 -0.52 2.05 -18.48
C PRO A 320 0.79 2.57 -19.08
N LYS A 321 1.13 2.08 -20.26
CA LYS A 321 2.29 2.52 -21.03
C LYS A 321 2.28 4.05 -21.22
N GLY A 322 3.40 4.68 -20.94
CA GLY A 322 3.57 6.13 -21.03
C GLY A 322 3.31 6.88 -19.72
N THR A 323 3.04 6.17 -18.62
CA THR A 323 2.95 6.75 -17.27
C THR A 323 4.34 6.70 -16.62
N SER A 324 4.85 7.83 -16.15
CA SER A 324 6.10 7.88 -15.40
C SER A 324 5.92 7.33 -13.97
N THR A 325 7.02 6.97 -13.32
CA THR A 325 7.01 6.55 -11.90
C THR A 325 6.48 7.65 -10.99
N GLU A 326 6.86 8.89 -11.24
CA GLU A 326 6.42 10.03 -10.43
C GLU A 326 4.93 10.31 -10.57
N GLU A 327 4.35 10.13 -11.78
CA GLU A 327 2.92 10.28 -12.01
C GLU A 327 2.13 9.06 -11.51
N GLY A 328 2.63 7.86 -11.80
CA GLY A 328 1.93 6.60 -11.54
C GLY A 328 2.07 6.09 -10.13
N CYS A 329 3.18 6.33 -9.43
CA CYS A 329 3.38 5.79 -8.09
C CYS A 329 2.98 6.79 -7.00
N GLN A 330 1.72 7.20 -7.06
CA GLN A 330 1.06 8.01 -6.06
C GLN A 330 -0.29 7.38 -5.68
N TRP A 331 -0.78 7.69 -4.49
CA TRP A 331 -2.13 7.31 -4.08
C TRP A 331 -3.12 8.28 -4.73
N GLY A 332 -3.89 7.79 -5.69
CA GLY A 332 -4.78 8.59 -6.54
C GLY A 332 -6.22 8.65 -6.05
N ASP A 333 -7.03 9.42 -6.75
CA ASP A 333 -8.46 9.68 -6.50
C ASP A 333 -9.41 9.03 -7.52
N GLY A 334 -8.87 8.23 -8.45
CA GLY A 334 -9.63 7.57 -9.51
C GLY A 334 -9.92 8.42 -10.75
N SER A 335 -9.44 9.65 -10.82
CA SER A 335 -9.57 10.49 -12.01
C SER A 335 -8.81 9.94 -13.22
N LYS A 336 -7.75 9.16 -12.95
CA LYS A 336 -6.93 8.45 -13.94
C LYS A 336 -6.73 7.00 -13.52
N PRO A 337 -6.60 6.05 -14.45
CA PRO A 337 -6.34 4.63 -14.15
C PRO A 337 -4.85 4.38 -13.88
N ILE A 338 -4.29 5.05 -12.88
CA ILE A 338 -2.87 4.97 -12.49
C ILE A 338 -2.74 4.86 -10.96
N GLY A 339 -1.58 4.50 -10.46
CA GLY A 339 -1.31 4.32 -9.05
C GLY A 339 -2.15 3.18 -8.47
N ASN A 340 -2.77 3.39 -7.31
CA ASN A 340 -3.71 2.44 -6.72
C ASN A 340 -4.98 2.22 -7.57
N TRP A 341 -5.21 3.02 -8.61
CA TRP A 341 -6.26 2.86 -9.62
C TRP A 341 -5.75 2.23 -10.93
N ALA A 342 -4.50 1.80 -10.99
CA ALA A 342 -3.95 1.13 -12.18
C ALA A 342 -4.76 -0.12 -12.54
N PRO A 343 -4.84 -0.48 -13.85
CA PRO A 343 -5.72 -1.54 -14.33
C PRO A 343 -5.44 -2.92 -13.77
N ILE A 344 -4.17 -3.27 -13.59
CA ILE A 344 -3.70 -4.61 -13.26
C ILE A 344 -2.87 -4.56 -11.97
N ASN A 345 -3.03 -5.60 -11.15
CA ASN A 345 -2.16 -5.91 -10.04
C ASN A 345 -1.38 -7.20 -10.31
N LEU A 346 -0.10 -7.19 -9.91
CA LEU A 346 0.69 -8.41 -9.74
C LEU A 346 0.72 -8.75 -8.26
N GLY A 347 0.43 -9.99 -7.92
CA GLY A 347 0.60 -10.50 -6.56
C GLY A 347 1.89 -11.31 -6.47
N VAL A 348 2.69 -11.06 -5.42
CA VAL A 348 3.95 -11.76 -5.16
C VAL A 348 4.07 -12.06 -3.68
N GLY A 349 4.26 -13.33 -3.32
CA GLY A 349 4.43 -13.73 -1.92
C GLY A 349 4.83 -15.19 -1.77
N GLU A 350 5.37 -15.51 -0.61
CA GLU A 350 5.71 -16.87 -0.22
C GLU A 350 5.01 -17.24 1.09
N ASN A 351 4.13 -18.23 1.01
CA ASN A 351 3.46 -18.84 2.14
C ASN A 351 3.17 -20.30 1.81
N ASN A 352 3.93 -21.23 2.37
CA ASN A 352 3.89 -22.67 2.03
C ASN A 352 4.01 -22.95 0.53
N GLY A 353 4.73 -22.12 -0.21
CA GLY A 353 4.90 -22.07 -1.65
C GLY A 353 5.14 -20.63 -2.08
N LYS A 354 5.71 -20.42 -3.25
CA LYS A 354 5.92 -19.11 -3.85
C LYS A 354 4.89 -18.89 -4.95
N TRP A 355 4.04 -17.87 -4.76
CA TRP A 355 2.86 -17.63 -5.56
C TRP A 355 2.95 -16.33 -6.34
N LEU A 356 2.61 -16.38 -7.60
CA LEU A 356 2.59 -15.25 -8.52
C LEU A 356 1.22 -15.15 -9.19
N SER A 357 0.66 -13.95 -9.20
CA SER A 357 -0.68 -13.69 -9.75
C SER A 357 -0.67 -12.48 -10.69
N ILE A 358 -1.52 -12.51 -11.71
CA ILE A 358 -1.89 -11.35 -12.52
C ILE A 358 -3.41 -11.23 -12.42
N PHE A 359 -3.92 -10.08 -11.97
CA PHE A 359 -5.36 -9.91 -11.78
C PHE A 359 -5.83 -8.49 -12.04
N GLN A 360 -7.12 -8.35 -12.39
CA GLN A 360 -7.77 -7.06 -12.56
C GLN A 360 -7.83 -6.34 -11.22
N ASN A 361 -7.50 -5.07 -11.18
CA ASN A 361 -7.65 -4.24 -9.99
C ASN A 361 -9.13 -3.91 -9.71
N SER A 362 -9.91 -4.95 -9.49
CA SER A 362 -11.35 -4.90 -9.23
C SER A 362 -11.62 -4.96 -7.70
N PRO A 363 -12.62 -4.25 -7.17
CA PRO A 363 -13.60 -3.40 -7.88
C PRO A 363 -13.12 -1.98 -8.19
N THR A 364 -11.87 -1.64 -7.88
CA THR A 364 -11.33 -0.27 -7.98
C THR A 364 -11.47 0.28 -9.40
N THR A 365 -11.10 -0.52 -10.41
CA THR A 365 -11.24 -0.13 -11.81
C THR A 365 -11.55 -1.31 -12.73
N SER A 366 -12.30 -1.06 -13.80
CA SER A 366 -12.54 -2.00 -14.90
C SER A 366 -11.75 -1.68 -16.15
N VAL A 367 -10.91 -0.63 -16.12
CA VAL A 367 -10.05 -0.23 -17.25
C VAL A 367 -9.11 -1.38 -17.59
N LYS A 368 -8.85 -1.57 -18.88
CA LYS A 368 -7.93 -2.59 -19.37
C LYS A 368 -6.56 -1.99 -19.62
N LEU A 369 -5.51 -2.76 -19.28
CA LEU A 369 -4.14 -2.36 -19.55
C LEU A 369 -3.88 -2.36 -21.06
N ASN A 370 -3.04 -1.45 -21.55
CA ASN A 370 -2.76 -1.24 -22.95
C ASN A 370 -1.56 -2.03 -23.50
N PHE A 371 -1.13 -3.08 -22.78
CA PHE A 371 -0.12 -4.05 -23.17
C PHE A 371 -0.36 -5.41 -22.48
N ASN A 372 0.44 -6.40 -22.79
CA ASN A 372 0.27 -7.75 -22.29
C ASN A 372 1.28 -8.09 -21.20
N ILE A 373 0.92 -9.05 -20.33
CA ILE A 373 1.78 -9.56 -19.26
C ILE A 373 1.72 -11.08 -19.26
N LYS A 374 2.84 -11.76 -19.06
CA LYS A 374 2.88 -13.20 -18.81
C LYS A 374 3.84 -13.55 -17.70
N ILE A 375 3.59 -14.66 -17.02
CA ILE A 375 4.54 -15.25 -16.09
C ILE A 375 5.35 -16.31 -16.85
N GLN A 376 6.67 -16.23 -16.75
CA GLN A 376 7.62 -17.22 -17.26
C GLN A 376 8.52 -17.70 -16.11
N GLY A 377 8.86 -18.99 -16.08
CA GLY A 377 9.73 -19.57 -15.05
C GLY A 377 10.15 -20.97 -15.46
N ASP A 378 11.15 -21.48 -14.75
CA ASP A 378 11.74 -22.80 -15.06
C ASP A 378 10.76 -23.94 -14.76
N ASN A 379 10.03 -23.84 -13.64
CA ASN A 379 9.08 -24.86 -13.21
C ASN A 379 7.91 -24.20 -12.47
N LEU A 380 6.79 -24.06 -13.18
CA LEU A 380 5.54 -23.46 -12.68
C LEU A 380 4.45 -24.50 -12.59
N SER A 381 3.51 -24.34 -11.66
CA SER A 381 2.34 -25.22 -11.53
C SER A 381 1.36 -25.12 -12.70
N GLY A 382 1.56 -24.18 -13.61
CA GLY A 382 0.70 -23.94 -14.77
C GLY A 382 1.13 -22.69 -15.53
N SER A 383 0.20 -22.09 -16.27
CA SER A 383 0.42 -20.86 -17.04
C SER A 383 -0.51 -19.74 -16.60
N CYS A 384 -0.01 -18.49 -16.62
CA CYS A 384 -0.81 -17.31 -16.35
C CYS A 384 -0.33 -16.16 -17.22
N LYS A 385 -1.25 -15.57 -17.98
CA LYS A 385 -1.00 -14.37 -18.77
C LYS A 385 -2.23 -13.46 -18.85
N TYR A 386 -1.97 -12.17 -18.97
CA TYR A 386 -2.93 -11.18 -19.40
C TYR A 386 -2.64 -10.81 -20.84
N GLU A 387 -3.59 -11.02 -21.74
CA GLU A 387 -3.43 -10.77 -23.16
C GLU A 387 -4.73 -10.26 -23.76
N ASN A 388 -4.66 -9.15 -24.48
CA ASN A 388 -5.81 -8.50 -25.13
C ASN A 388 -7.02 -8.29 -24.20
N GLY A 389 -6.76 -7.88 -22.95
CA GLY A 389 -7.81 -7.58 -21.97
C GLY A 389 -8.39 -8.79 -21.25
N LYS A 390 -7.85 -10.00 -21.43
CA LYS A 390 -8.30 -11.25 -20.80
C LYS A 390 -7.16 -11.90 -20.02
N PHE A 391 -7.52 -12.59 -18.94
CA PHE A 391 -6.60 -13.46 -18.21
C PHE A 391 -6.75 -14.87 -18.72
N ILE A 392 -5.64 -15.50 -19.04
CA ILE A 392 -5.58 -16.81 -19.68
C ILE A 392 -4.69 -17.73 -18.85
N SER A 393 -5.22 -18.88 -18.48
CA SER A 393 -4.53 -19.97 -17.80
C SER A 393 -4.81 -21.30 -18.51
N GLU A 394 -4.31 -22.41 -18.00
CA GLU A 394 -4.60 -23.74 -18.53
C GLU A 394 -6.08 -24.12 -18.41
N THR A 395 -6.81 -23.54 -17.47
CA THR A 395 -8.24 -23.79 -17.28
C THR A 395 -9.13 -22.92 -18.18
N GLY A 396 -8.55 -22.07 -19.02
CA GLY A 396 -9.26 -21.19 -19.94
C GLY A 396 -9.04 -19.71 -19.70
N SER A 397 -9.96 -18.89 -20.20
CA SER A 397 -9.89 -17.42 -20.06
C SER A 397 -10.98 -16.87 -19.17
N ASN A 398 -10.66 -15.77 -18.43
CA ASN A 398 -11.59 -15.07 -17.56
C ASN A 398 -11.29 -13.57 -17.50
N ASP A 399 -12.09 -12.81 -16.74
CA ASP A 399 -11.93 -11.37 -16.55
C ASP A 399 -11.35 -10.96 -15.17
N SER A 400 -11.03 -11.94 -14.33
CA SER A 400 -10.65 -11.69 -12.92
C SER A 400 -9.14 -11.77 -12.70
N GLY A 401 -8.50 -12.88 -13.14
CA GLY A 401 -7.08 -13.10 -12.93
C GLY A 401 -6.67 -14.56 -13.04
N CYS A 402 -5.37 -14.80 -12.93
CA CYS A 402 -4.78 -16.14 -12.86
C CYS A 402 -3.58 -16.13 -11.91
N THR A 403 -3.27 -17.31 -11.34
CA THR A 403 -2.20 -17.53 -10.37
C THR A 403 -1.42 -18.79 -10.72
N VAL A 404 -0.14 -18.78 -10.47
CA VAL A 404 0.75 -19.95 -10.55
C VAL A 404 1.63 -20.04 -9.31
N GLU A 405 2.00 -21.24 -8.95
CA GLU A 405 3.05 -21.53 -7.97
C GLU A 405 4.38 -21.72 -8.70
N VAL A 406 5.46 -21.17 -8.14
CA VAL A 406 6.83 -21.45 -8.57
C VAL A 406 7.30 -22.69 -7.80
N LEU A 407 7.26 -23.85 -8.46
CA LEU A 407 7.59 -25.14 -7.84
C LEU A 407 9.12 -25.28 -7.60
N SER A 408 9.92 -24.67 -8.47
CA SER A 408 11.39 -24.56 -8.31
C SER A 408 11.96 -23.52 -9.28
N GLY A 409 13.18 -23.02 -8.97
CA GLY A 409 13.86 -22.03 -9.80
C GLY A 409 13.31 -20.62 -9.58
N GLU A 410 13.35 -19.81 -10.62
CA GLU A 410 12.92 -18.41 -10.63
C GLU A 410 11.75 -18.17 -11.59
N ALA A 411 11.05 -17.07 -11.38
CA ALA A 411 9.97 -16.67 -12.27
C ALA A 411 9.99 -15.16 -12.55
N THR A 412 9.50 -14.80 -13.74
CA THR A 412 9.54 -13.43 -14.25
C THR A 412 8.19 -13.03 -14.81
N PHE A 413 7.67 -11.89 -14.40
CA PHE A 413 6.61 -11.20 -15.10
C PHE A 413 7.21 -10.48 -16.31
N VAL A 414 6.81 -10.87 -17.51
CA VAL A 414 7.29 -10.28 -18.76
C VAL A 414 6.21 -9.39 -19.35
N PHE A 415 6.51 -8.12 -19.52
CA PHE A 415 5.68 -7.11 -20.18
C PHE A 415 6.03 -7.05 -21.68
N TYR A 416 5.02 -7.24 -22.59
CA TYR A 416 5.24 -7.34 -24.04
C TYR A 416 4.06 -6.84 -24.87
#